data_be3130054485f5f3f503873e0019caf8
#
_entry.id   be3130054485f5f3f503873e0019caf8
#
_cell.length_a   1.000
_cell.length_b   1.000
_cell.length_c   1.000
_cell.angle_alpha   90.00
_cell.angle_beta   90.00
_cell.angle_gamma   90.00
#
_symmetry.space_group_name_H-M   'P 1'
#
loop_
_entity.id
_entity.type
_entity.pdbx_description
1 polymer ?
#
loop_
_entity_poly.entity_id
_entity_poly.type
_entity_poly.pdbx_seq_one_letter_code
_entity_poly.pdbx_strand_id
1 'polypeptide(L)'
;MRRTETLALGLLHGPVELLPVSSSGHVAALPWLLGWEVSRDDGAARKALEVALHAGTAAALLTVSRETRARPRPVLLAAAVLPPALAGLLLQERIEARLGTPGTLAAGLLAGAAALLAADRAPAVRDAAGAGWRDGLWLGLAQCAALWPGVSRSGATLAVARARGFGRADASRLSWEVGLPVLVGATLRKRPRGEPLAAAAAFASTLATARAIGLERRAPLWPWAAWRIALAAAVLVVRQNRRRD
;
A
#
# COMPACT_ATOMS: atom_id res chain seq x y z
N MET A 1 -10.52 -20.18 -7.79
CA MET A 1 -11.03 -18.96 -7.04
C MET A 1 -12.52 -18.78 -7.26
N ARG A 2 -13.27 -18.48 -6.18
CA ARG A 2 -14.70 -18.14 -6.30
C ARG A 2 -14.85 -16.69 -6.74
N ARG A 3 -15.80 -16.43 -7.65
CA ARG A 3 -16.10 -15.07 -8.13
C ARG A 3 -16.44 -14.11 -6.97
N THR A 4 -17.09 -14.60 -5.93
CA THR A 4 -17.44 -13.83 -4.73
C THR A 4 -16.21 -13.37 -3.95
N GLU A 5 -15.18 -14.22 -3.80
CA GLU A 5 -13.92 -13.89 -3.14
C GLU A 5 -13.15 -12.83 -3.94
N THR A 6 -13.06 -13.01 -5.27
CA THR A 6 -12.45 -12.04 -6.19
C THR A 6 -13.13 -10.67 -6.09
N LEU A 7 -14.45 -10.64 -6.07
CA LEU A 7 -15.24 -9.41 -5.96
C LEU A 7 -15.03 -8.74 -4.60
N ALA A 8 -15.07 -9.51 -3.51
CA ALA A 8 -14.87 -8.99 -2.17
C ALA A 8 -13.48 -8.36 -2.01
N LEU A 9 -12.41 -9.01 -2.52
CA LEU A 9 -11.07 -8.45 -2.51
C LEU A 9 -10.95 -7.21 -3.39
N GLY A 10 -11.60 -7.18 -4.54
CA GLY A 10 -11.65 -6.01 -5.42
C GLY A 10 -12.31 -4.81 -4.75
N LEU A 11 -13.48 -5.01 -4.14
CA LEU A 11 -14.21 -3.96 -3.42
C LEU A 11 -13.45 -3.47 -2.18
N LEU A 12 -12.77 -4.36 -1.48
CA LEU A 12 -11.93 -3.99 -0.34
C LEU A 12 -10.67 -3.22 -0.77
N HIS A 13 -10.12 -3.52 -1.94
CA HIS A 13 -8.79 -3.04 -2.34
C HIS A 13 -8.70 -1.51 -2.41
N GLY A 14 -9.75 -0.82 -2.89
CA GLY A 14 -9.79 0.64 -2.93
C GLY A 14 -9.56 1.29 -1.57
N PRO A 15 -10.39 1.01 -0.56
CA PRO A 15 -10.19 1.53 0.80
C PRO A 15 -8.82 1.19 1.38
N VAL A 16 -8.38 -0.07 1.33
CA VAL A 16 -7.12 -0.47 1.98
C VAL A 16 -5.86 -0.01 1.25
N GLU A 17 -5.94 0.32 -0.03
CA GLU A 17 -4.83 0.96 -0.76
C GLU A 17 -4.77 2.45 -0.46
N LEU A 18 -5.93 3.13 -0.39
CA LEU A 18 -6.01 4.55 -0.11
C LEU A 18 -5.72 4.89 1.35
N LEU A 19 -6.08 4.02 2.28
CA LEU A 19 -5.78 4.17 3.70
C LEU A 19 -4.39 3.61 4.02
N PRO A 20 -3.67 4.16 5.01
CA PRO A 20 -2.34 3.66 5.37
C PRO A 20 -2.41 2.39 6.24
N VAL A 21 -3.20 1.38 5.78
CA VAL A 21 -3.49 0.13 6.53
C VAL A 21 -2.87 -1.13 5.93
N SER A 22 -2.16 -1.01 4.80
CA SER A 22 -1.52 -2.09 4.04
C SER A 22 -2.47 -2.95 3.21
N SER A 23 -2.65 -2.59 1.94
CA SER A 23 -3.42 -3.38 0.97
C SER A 23 -2.86 -4.80 0.79
N SER A 24 -1.54 -4.93 0.63
CA SER A 24 -0.87 -6.23 0.56
C SER A 24 -1.09 -7.08 1.80
N GLY A 25 -1.11 -6.43 2.98
CA GLY A 25 -1.45 -7.08 4.25
C GLY A 25 -2.86 -7.68 4.24
N HIS A 26 -3.85 -6.93 3.77
CA HIS A 26 -5.24 -7.38 3.73
C HIS A 26 -5.47 -8.46 2.67
N VAL A 27 -4.93 -8.28 1.45
CA VAL A 27 -5.06 -9.27 0.37
C VAL A 27 -4.41 -10.60 0.73
N ALA A 28 -3.34 -10.60 1.53
CA ALA A 28 -2.71 -11.82 2.01
C ALA A 28 -3.41 -12.40 3.26
N ALA A 29 -3.76 -11.55 4.24
CA ALA A 29 -4.27 -12.01 5.54
C ALA A 29 -5.72 -12.48 5.48
N LEU A 30 -6.62 -11.72 4.85
CA LEU A 30 -8.05 -12.03 4.90
C LEU A 30 -8.41 -13.37 4.28
N PRO A 31 -7.97 -13.72 3.05
CA PRO A 31 -8.23 -15.05 2.51
C PRO A 31 -7.68 -16.16 3.40
N TRP A 32 -6.49 -15.95 3.97
CA TRP A 32 -5.89 -16.93 4.86
C TRP A 32 -6.64 -17.06 6.19
N LEU A 33 -7.09 -15.97 6.80
CA LEU A 33 -7.87 -15.96 8.03
C LEU A 33 -9.24 -16.62 7.85
N LEU A 34 -9.90 -16.33 6.71
CA LEU A 34 -11.25 -16.81 6.40
C LEU A 34 -11.28 -18.18 5.73
N GLY A 35 -10.13 -18.79 5.43
CA GLY A 35 -10.04 -20.09 4.77
C GLY A 35 -10.55 -20.07 3.31
N TRP A 36 -10.48 -18.92 2.64
CA TRP A 36 -10.93 -18.77 1.26
C TRP A 36 -10.09 -19.60 0.29
N GLU A 37 -10.69 -19.98 -0.85
CA GLU A 37 -10.02 -20.79 -1.87
C GLU A 37 -8.78 -20.08 -2.41
N VAL A 38 -8.82 -18.76 -2.61
CA VAL A 38 -7.69 -17.97 -3.10
C VAL A 38 -6.44 -18.10 -2.23
N SER A 39 -6.58 -18.42 -0.94
CA SER A 39 -5.44 -18.67 -0.05
C SER A 39 -4.77 -20.03 -0.28
N ARG A 40 -5.45 -20.94 -0.95
CA ARG A 40 -4.99 -22.31 -1.27
C ARG A 40 -4.54 -22.46 -2.72
N ASP A 41 -4.84 -21.43 -3.57
CA ASP A 41 -4.43 -21.41 -4.96
C ASP A 41 -2.90 -21.36 -5.07
N ASP A 42 -2.40 -21.81 -6.21
CA ASP A 42 -0.99 -21.69 -6.54
C ASP A 42 -0.52 -20.23 -6.50
N GLY A 43 0.76 -20.04 -6.28
CA GLY A 43 1.33 -18.70 -6.17
C GLY A 43 1.12 -17.85 -7.43
N ALA A 44 0.93 -18.46 -8.60
CA ALA A 44 0.73 -17.78 -9.87
C ALA A 44 -0.66 -17.14 -9.96
N ALA A 45 -1.74 -17.88 -9.60
CA ALA A 45 -3.10 -17.35 -9.59
C ALA A 45 -3.27 -16.22 -8.59
N ARG A 46 -2.73 -16.38 -7.36
CA ARG A 46 -2.73 -15.33 -6.36
C ARG A 46 -1.97 -14.08 -6.82
N LYS A 47 -0.83 -14.25 -7.47
CA LYS A 47 -0.05 -13.14 -8.01
C LYS A 47 -0.76 -12.42 -9.16
N ALA A 48 -1.48 -13.16 -10.03
CA ALA A 48 -2.31 -12.58 -11.08
C ALA A 48 -3.43 -11.72 -10.49
N LEU A 49 -4.11 -12.20 -9.44
CA LEU A 49 -5.12 -11.46 -8.71
C LEU A 49 -4.54 -10.16 -8.12
N GLU A 50 -3.43 -10.22 -7.39
CA GLU A 50 -2.78 -9.04 -6.81
C GLU A 50 -2.43 -7.99 -7.87
N VAL A 51 -1.90 -8.43 -9.02
CA VAL A 51 -1.56 -7.52 -10.12
C VAL A 51 -2.82 -6.89 -10.72
N ALA A 52 -3.91 -7.65 -10.87
CA ALA A 52 -5.18 -7.12 -11.38
C ALA A 52 -5.80 -6.10 -10.43
N LEU A 53 -5.77 -6.35 -9.11
CA LEU A 53 -6.22 -5.40 -8.08
C LEU A 53 -5.45 -4.08 -8.17
N HIS A 54 -4.13 -4.15 -8.24
CA HIS A 54 -3.29 -2.96 -8.39
C HIS A 54 -3.49 -2.24 -9.73
N ALA A 55 -3.75 -2.98 -10.82
CA ALA A 55 -4.04 -2.40 -12.13
C ALA A 55 -5.32 -1.57 -12.10
N GLY A 56 -6.41 -2.11 -11.53
CA GLY A 56 -7.66 -1.39 -11.36
C GLY A 56 -7.49 -0.13 -10.51
N THR A 57 -6.78 -0.26 -9.39
CA THR A 57 -6.47 0.89 -8.51
C THR A 57 -5.61 1.94 -9.21
N ALA A 58 -4.56 1.54 -9.93
CA ALA A 58 -3.72 2.47 -10.69
C ALA A 58 -4.51 3.26 -11.74
N ALA A 59 -5.39 2.58 -12.47
CA ALA A 59 -6.27 3.22 -13.46
C ALA A 59 -7.23 4.24 -12.82
N ALA A 60 -7.85 3.89 -11.68
CA ALA A 60 -8.71 4.80 -10.95
C ALA A 60 -7.96 6.05 -10.44
N LEU A 61 -6.78 5.84 -9.86
CA LEU A 61 -5.95 6.94 -9.34
C LEU A 61 -5.41 7.84 -10.46
N LEU A 62 -5.09 7.30 -11.63
CA LEU A 62 -4.75 8.11 -12.81
C LEU A 62 -5.92 8.99 -13.24
N THR A 63 -7.15 8.50 -13.15
CA THR A 63 -8.35 9.29 -13.43
C THR A 63 -8.49 10.45 -12.44
N VAL A 64 -8.40 10.17 -11.14
CA VAL A 64 -8.49 11.20 -10.08
C VAL A 64 -7.34 12.20 -10.16
N SER A 65 -6.11 11.76 -10.43
CA SER A 65 -4.94 12.65 -10.50
C SER A 65 -5.00 13.63 -11.66
N ARG A 66 -5.63 13.26 -12.78
CA ARG A 66 -5.86 14.17 -13.90
C ARG A 66 -6.84 15.31 -13.53
N GLU A 67 -7.79 15.03 -12.65
CA GLU A 67 -8.76 16.02 -12.16
C GLU A 67 -8.10 17.08 -11.26
N THR A 68 -7.06 16.69 -10.51
CA THR A 68 -6.40 17.59 -9.52
C THR A 68 -5.39 18.57 -10.12
N ARG A 69 -5.02 18.46 -11.40
CA ARG A 69 -4.11 19.35 -12.13
C ARG A 69 -2.84 19.77 -11.37
N ALA A 70 -2.30 18.90 -10.53
CA ALA A 70 -1.08 19.21 -9.80
C ALA A 70 0.10 19.46 -10.76
N ARG A 71 0.90 20.50 -10.48
CA ARG A 71 2.11 20.76 -11.26
C ARG A 71 3.12 19.62 -11.04
N PRO A 72 3.67 19.03 -12.13
CA PRO A 72 4.64 17.96 -12.00
C PRO A 72 5.93 18.47 -11.34
N ARG A 73 6.50 17.65 -10.45
CA ARG A 73 7.78 17.90 -9.78
C ARG A 73 8.80 16.84 -10.20
N PRO A 74 9.37 16.94 -11.41
CA PRO A 74 10.11 15.84 -12.03
C PRO A 74 11.32 15.39 -11.21
N VAL A 75 12.06 16.29 -10.59
CA VAL A 75 13.25 15.96 -9.80
C VAL A 75 12.86 15.23 -8.49
N LEU A 76 11.81 15.68 -7.81
CA LEU A 76 11.27 14.99 -6.64
C LEU A 76 10.78 13.59 -7.01
N LEU A 77 10.01 13.48 -8.10
CA LEU A 77 9.46 12.20 -8.56
C LEU A 77 10.56 11.23 -8.99
N ALA A 78 11.57 11.69 -9.74
CA ALA A 78 12.71 10.85 -10.12
C ALA A 78 13.44 10.30 -8.88
N ALA A 79 13.73 11.16 -7.90
CA ALA A 79 14.37 10.75 -6.65
C ALA A 79 13.51 9.78 -5.83
N ALA A 80 12.18 9.90 -5.89
CA ALA A 80 11.26 9.03 -5.16
C ALA A 80 10.98 7.69 -5.86
N VAL A 81 11.09 7.62 -7.18
CA VAL A 81 10.78 6.42 -7.98
C VAL A 81 12.00 5.54 -8.17
N LEU A 82 13.19 6.12 -8.33
CA LEU A 82 14.41 5.36 -8.64
C LEU A 82 14.77 4.30 -7.58
N PRO A 83 14.81 4.59 -6.25
CA PRO A 83 15.14 3.60 -5.25
C PRO A 83 14.19 2.39 -5.23
N PRO A 84 12.84 2.54 -5.17
CA PRO A 84 11.94 1.39 -5.16
C PRO A 84 11.91 0.66 -6.50
N ALA A 85 12.15 1.32 -7.63
CA ALA A 85 12.26 0.66 -8.92
C ALA A 85 13.48 -0.28 -8.95
N LEU A 86 14.66 0.18 -8.52
CA LEU A 86 15.86 -0.65 -8.42
C LEU A 86 15.69 -1.77 -7.40
N ALA A 87 15.20 -1.46 -6.20
CA ALA A 87 14.97 -2.46 -5.17
C ALA A 87 13.94 -3.52 -5.61
N GLY A 88 12.85 -3.10 -6.27
CA GLY A 88 11.86 -4.02 -6.83
C GLY A 88 12.38 -4.88 -7.96
N LEU A 89 13.30 -4.36 -8.80
CA LEU A 89 13.94 -5.16 -9.85
C LEU A 89 14.89 -6.22 -9.29
N LEU A 90 15.66 -5.86 -8.28
CA LEU A 90 16.78 -6.68 -7.80
C LEU A 90 16.43 -7.59 -6.63
N LEU A 91 15.48 -7.18 -5.77
CA LEU A 91 15.27 -7.80 -4.47
C LEU A 91 13.85 -8.35 -4.26
N GLN A 92 12.86 -8.00 -5.09
CA GLN A 92 11.45 -8.32 -4.83
C GLN A 92 11.22 -9.82 -4.60
N GLU A 93 11.74 -10.68 -5.48
CA GLU A 93 11.54 -12.13 -5.37
C GLU A 93 12.16 -12.71 -4.08
N ARG A 94 13.36 -12.23 -3.70
CA ARG A 94 14.02 -12.64 -2.46
C ARG A 94 13.27 -12.16 -1.23
N ILE A 95 12.71 -10.95 -1.27
CA ILE A 95 11.92 -10.38 -0.17
C ILE A 95 10.61 -11.14 -0.03
N GLU A 96 9.88 -11.37 -1.13
CA GLU A 96 8.63 -12.14 -1.13
C GLU A 96 8.85 -13.56 -0.60
N ALA A 97 9.92 -14.24 -1.02
CA ALA A 97 10.24 -15.59 -0.55
C ALA A 97 10.58 -15.67 0.94
N ARG A 98 11.27 -14.66 1.48
CA ARG A 98 11.70 -14.66 2.90
C ARG A 98 10.67 -14.05 3.83
N LEU A 99 9.94 -13.02 3.38
CA LEU A 99 9.04 -12.22 4.20
C LEU A 99 7.56 -12.42 3.86
N GLY A 100 7.21 -13.40 3.01
CA GLY A 100 5.84 -13.73 2.62
C GLY A 100 5.08 -14.63 3.62
N THR A 101 5.63 -14.92 4.80
CA THR A 101 4.98 -15.77 5.79
C THR A 101 3.97 -15.00 6.65
N PRO A 102 2.95 -15.65 7.26
CA PRO A 102 2.02 -14.97 8.18
C PRO A 102 2.72 -14.25 9.34
N GLY A 103 3.81 -14.83 9.87
CA GLY A 103 4.57 -14.21 10.97
C GLY A 103 5.32 -12.94 10.54
N THR A 104 5.97 -12.96 9.38
CA THR A 104 6.67 -11.79 8.85
C THR A 104 5.69 -10.73 8.35
N LEU A 105 4.51 -11.12 7.85
CA LEU A 105 3.43 -10.21 7.54
C LEU A 105 2.95 -9.45 8.77
N ALA A 106 2.69 -10.17 9.88
CA ALA A 106 2.31 -9.55 11.14
C ALA A 106 3.40 -8.60 11.66
N ALA A 107 4.68 -9.00 11.57
CA ALA A 107 5.80 -8.12 11.93
C ALA A 107 5.85 -6.86 11.07
N GLY A 108 5.62 -6.95 9.76
CA GLY A 108 5.51 -5.80 8.85
C GLY A 108 4.36 -4.85 9.19
N LEU A 109 3.18 -5.40 9.56
CA LEU A 109 2.03 -4.62 10.03
C LEU A 109 2.38 -3.85 11.30
N LEU A 110 3.02 -4.50 12.28
CA LEU A 110 3.43 -3.87 13.55
C LEU A 110 4.51 -2.83 13.35
N ALA A 111 5.53 -3.11 12.53
CA ALA A 111 6.58 -2.15 12.21
C ALA A 111 6.01 -0.88 11.55
N GLY A 112 5.09 -1.05 10.59
CA GLY A 112 4.42 0.07 9.95
C GLY A 112 3.46 0.82 10.89
N ALA A 113 2.81 0.15 11.85
CA ALA A 113 2.00 0.80 12.88
C ALA A 113 2.87 1.65 13.82
N ALA A 114 3.99 1.11 14.28
CA ALA A 114 4.96 1.84 15.12
C ALA A 114 5.51 3.08 14.39
N ALA A 115 5.85 2.95 13.10
CA ALA A 115 6.31 4.06 12.29
C ALA A 115 5.26 5.18 12.17
N LEU A 116 3.98 4.85 11.97
CA LEU A 116 2.89 5.82 11.92
C LEU A 116 2.72 6.54 13.25
N LEU A 117 2.71 5.80 14.38
CA LEU A 117 2.55 6.39 15.73
C LEU A 117 3.71 7.32 16.09
N ALA A 118 4.94 6.91 15.79
CA ALA A 118 6.13 7.73 16.04
C ALA A 118 6.12 9.01 15.20
N ALA A 119 5.85 8.87 13.91
CA ALA A 119 5.86 9.98 12.96
C ALA A 119 4.71 10.98 13.18
N ASP A 120 3.56 10.54 13.70
CA ASP A 120 2.42 11.43 13.94
C ASP A 120 2.68 12.47 15.04
N ARG A 121 3.68 12.22 15.90
CA ARG A 121 4.15 13.16 16.94
C ARG A 121 5.03 14.28 16.40
N ALA A 122 5.55 14.15 15.17
CA ALA A 122 6.43 15.16 14.59
C ALA A 122 5.69 16.50 14.40
N PRO A 123 6.33 17.64 14.67
CA PRO A 123 5.74 18.95 14.44
C PRO A 123 5.45 19.17 12.95
N ALA A 124 4.42 19.95 12.64
CA ALA A 124 4.09 20.37 11.28
C ALA A 124 4.71 21.75 11.01
N VAL A 125 5.90 21.76 10.44
CA VAL A 125 6.71 22.98 10.20
C VAL A 125 6.99 23.21 8.71
N ARG A 126 6.52 22.30 7.83
CA ARG A 126 6.75 22.36 6.39
C ARG A 126 5.46 22.11 5.62
N ASP A 127 5.33 22.75 4.47
CA ASP A 127 4.30 22.47 3.46
C ASP A 127 4.83 21.67 2.27
N ALA A 128 3.93 21.07 1.50
CA ALA A 128 4.30 20.26 0.34
C ALA A 128 4.94 21.09 -0.79
N ALA A 129 4.71 22.40 -0.86
CA ALA A 129 5.28 23.24 -1.90
C ALA A 129 6.82 23.31 -1.78
N GLY A 130 7.34 23.30 -0.56
CA GLY A 130 8.77 23.31 -0.27
C GLY A 130 9.46 21.94 -0.37
N ALA A 131 8.77 20.89 -0.83
CA ALA A 131 9.38 19.56 -0.98
C ALA A 131 10.28 19.49 -2.22
N GLY A 132 11.51 19.00 -2.04
CA GLY A 132 12.53 18.89 -3.08
C GLY A 132 13.06 17.46 -3.27
N TRP A 133 14.18 17.33 -4.01
CA TRP A 133 14.75 16.03 -4.33
C TRP A 133 15.18 15.20 -3.11
N ARG A 134 15.63 15.85 -2.04
CA ARG A 134 15.98 15.18 -0.78
C ARG A 134 14.77 14.52 -0.13
N ASP A 135 13.61 15.20 -0.20
CA ASP A 135 12.35 14.63 0.27
C ASP A 135 11.93 13.45 -0.61
N GLY A 136 12.06 13.60 -1.93
CA GLY A 136 11.85 12.52 -2.89
C GLY A 136 12.69 11.29 -2.57
N LEU A 137 13.98 11.45 -2.29
CA LEU A 137 14.88 10.35 -1.94
C LEU A 137 14.42 9.62 -0.66
N TRP A 138 14.10 10.35 0.41
CA TRP A 138 13.60 9.75 1.65
C TRP A 138 12.26 9.01 1.44
N LEU A 139 11.36 9.59 0.65
CA LEU A 139 10.10 8.93 0.29
C LEU A 139 10.34 7.69 -0.59
N GLY A 140 11.34 7.72 -1.46
CA GLY A 140 11.77 6.56 -2.25
C GLY A 140 12.32 5.42 -1.38
N LEU A 141 13.18 5.74 -0.41
CA LEU A 141 13.67 4.76 0.57
C LEU A 141 12.54 4.17 1.41
N ALA A 142 11.56 4.99 1.81
CA ALA A 142 10.36 4.51 2.48
C ALA A 142 9.57 3.50 1.62
N GLN A 143 9.51 3.73 0.31
CA GLN A 143 8.87 2.79 -0.62
C GLN A 143 9.65 1.48 -0.76
N CYS A 144 10.99 1.49 -0.63
CA CYS A 144 11.77 0.25 -0.56
C CYS A 144 11.40 -0.59 0.66
N ALA A 145 11.23 0.03 1.84
CA ALA A 145 10.79 -0.67 3.04
C ALA A 145 9.41 -1.34 2.85
N ALA A 146 8.56 -0.76 2.01
CA ALA A 146 7.23 -1.29 1.70
C ALA A 146 7.24 -2.53 0.77
N LEU A 147 8.38 -2.96 0.25
CA LEU A 147 8.52 -4.28 -0.38
C LEU A 147 8.31 -5.40 0.65
N TRP A 148 8.54 -5.13 1.94
CA TRP A 148 8.17 -6.06 3.00
C TRP A 148 6.65 -6.09 3.17
N PRO A 149 6.00 -7.26 2.95
CA PRO A 149 4.55 -7.40 3.11
C PRO A 149 4.08 -6.96 4.51
N GLY A 150 3.03 -6.16 4.57
CA GLY A 150 2.52 -5.60 5.83
C GLY A 150 2.99 -4.17 6.14
N VAL A 151 4.17 -3.74 5.69
CA VAL A 151 4.68 -2.38 5.97
C VAL A 151 3.81 -1.29 5.35
N SER A 152 3.22 -1.51 4.20
CA SER A 152 2.42 -0.53 3.43
C SER A 152 3.22 0.59 2.79
N ARG A 153 3.09 0.73 1.49
CA ARG A 153 3.71 1.82 0.73
C ARG A 153 3.19 3.19 1.18
N SER A 154 1.87 3.37 1.19
CA SER A 154 1.24 4.62 1.61
C SER A 154 1.52 4.94 3.08
N GLY A 155 1.55 3.93 3.96
CA GLY A 155 1.90 4.12 5.37
C GLY A 155 3.36 4.53 5.58
N ALA A 156 4.30 3.89 4.90
CA ALA A 156 5.73 4.20 5.02
C ALA A 156 6.05 5.61 4.50
N THR A 157 5.54 5.97 3.32
CA THR A 157 5.75 7.31 2.74
C THR A 157 5.08 8.40 3.58
N LEU A 158 3.88 8.15 4.10
CA LEU A 158 3.19 9.06 5.00
C LEU A 158 3.97 9.26 6.31
N ALA A 159 4.46 8.19 6.92
CA ALA A 159 5.27 8.27 8.13
C ALA A 159 6.56 9.06 7.90
N VAL A 160 7.29 8.79 6.82
CA VAL A 160 8.52 9.52 6.48
C VAL A 160 8.22 10.98 6.17
N ALA A 161 7.17 11.32 5.43
CA ALA A 161 6.79 12.70 5.18
C ALA A 161 6.47 13.45 6.50
N ARG A 162 5.72 12.82 7.40
CA ARG A 162 5.46 13.37 8.74
C ARG A 162 6.73 13.61 9.54
N ALA A 163 7.61 12.61 9.60
CA ALA A 163 8.90 12.70 10.30
C ALA A 163 9.80 13.81 9.72
N ARG A 164 9.64 14.15 8.44
CA ARG A 164 10.33 15.27 7.79
C ARG A 164 9.66 16.64 8.03
N GLY A 165 8.63 16.70 8.89
CA GLY A 165 7.97 17.93 9.32
C GLY A 165 6.82 18.41 8.43
N PHE A 166 6.35 17.61 7.46
CA PHE A 166 5.17 17.98 6.68
C PHE A 166 3.89 17.79 7.51
N GLY A 167 2.93 18.70 7.37
CA GLY A 167 1.59 18.55 7.95
C GLY A 167 0.89 17.27 7.44
N ARG A 168 -0.13 16.78 8.16
CA ARG A 168 -0.81 15.51 7.78
C ARG A 168 -1.39 15.54 6.37
N ALA A 169 -2.02 16.63 5.96
CA ALA A 169 -2.57 16.81 4.62
C ALA A 169 -1.46 16.78 3.55
N ASP A 170 -0.38 17.54 3.78
CA ASP A 170 0.76 17.63 2.87
C ASP A 170 1.51 16.30 2.79
N ALA A 171 1.70 15.61 3.92
CA ALA A 171 2.31 14.30 3.96
C ALA A 171 1.47 13.25 3.18
N SER A 172 0.14 13.31 3.33
CA SER A 172 -0.78 12.46 2.55
C SER A 172 -0.67 12.76 1.05
N ARG A 173 -0.69 14.04 0.66
CA ARG A 173 -0.53 14.47 -0.73
C ARG A 173 0.79 14.00 -1.32
N LEU A 174 1.92 14.22 -0.62
CA LEU A 174 3.24 13.75 -1.05
C LEU A 174 3.29 12.23 -1.22
N SER A 175 2.72 11.49 -0.25
CA SER A 175 2.62 10.03 -0.31
C SER A 175 1.93 9.54 -1.59
N TRP A 176 0.85 10.20 -2.01
CA TRP A 176 0.13 9.87 -3.25
C TRP A 176 0.89 10.29 -4.49
N GLU A 177 1.47 11.47 -4.49
CA GLU A 177 2.23 12.00 -5.61
C GLU A 177 3.40 11.08 -5.99
N VAL A 178 4.17 10.62 -4.99
CA VAL A 178 5.31 9.73 -5.25
C VAL A 178 4.91 8.26 -5.42
N GLY A 179 3.78 7.86 -4.85
CA GLY A 179 3.31 6.47 -4.88
C GLY A 179 2.68 6.06 -6.20
N LEU A 180 1.97 6.96 -6.86
CA LEU A 180 1.25 6.66 -8.10
C LEU A 180 2.19 6.21 -9.23
N PRO A 181 3.32 6.88 -9.54
CA PRO A 181 4.24 6.41 -10.56
C PRO A 181 4.82 5.01 -10.27
N VAL A 182 5.13 4.72 -9.01
CA VAL A 182 5.64 3.41 -8.61
C VAL A 182 4.57 2.33 -8.78
N LEU A 183 3.32 2.59 -8.39
CA LEU A 183 2.20 1.68 -8.57
C LEU A 183 1.95 1.39 -10.06
N VAL A 184 1.93 2.41 -10.89
CA VAL A 184 1.77 2.28 -12.35
C VAL A 184 2.92 1.47 -12.94
N GLY A 185 4.17 1.81 -12.62
CA GLY A 185 5.36 1.11 -13.10
C GLY A 185 5.38 -0.36 -12.72
N ALA A 186 5.05 -0.69 -11.45
CA ALA A 186 4.95 -2.05 -10.97
C ALA A 186 3.85 -2.86 -11.68
N THR A 187 2.71 -2.24 -11.95
CA THR A 187 1.59 -2.85 -12.67
C THR A 187 1.95 -3.14 -14.12
N LEU A 188 2.55 -2.18 -14.83
CA LEU A 188 2.97 -2.33 -16.23
C LEU A 188 4.03 -3.42 -16.38
N ARG A 189 4.98 -3.50 -15.45
CA ARG A 189 6.02 -4.53 -15.43
C ARG A 189 5.45 -5.93 -15.28
N LYS A 190 4.51 -6.13 -14.36
CA LYS A 190 3.94 -7.45 -14.05
C LYS A 190 2.88 -7.92 -15.07
N ARG A 191 2.41 -7.04 -15.94
CA ARG A 191 1.40 -7.27 -16.98
C ARG A 191 0.17 -8.02 -16.45
N PRO A 192 -0.91 -7.32 -16.10
CA PRO A 192 -2.12 -7.95 -15.55
C PRO A 192 -2.67 -8.99 -16.56
N ARG A 193 -2.86 -10.21 -16.10
CA ARG A 193 -3.41 -11.32 -16.89
C ARG A 193 -4.50 -12.01 -16.09
N GLY A 194 -5.66 -12.19 -16.69
CA GLY A 194 -6.61 -13.21 -16.27
C GLY A 194 -7.65 -12.86 -15.19
N GLU A 195 -7.65 -11.65 -14.59
CA GLU A 195 -8.60 -11.31 -13.51
C GLU A 195 -9.34 -9.97 -13.76
N PRO A 196 -10.13 -9.83 -14.84
CA PRO A 196 -10.79 -8.58 -15.18
C PRO A 196 -11.82 -8.15 -14.14
N LEU A 197 -12.49 -9.11 -13.47
CA LEU A 197 -13.46 -8.83 -12.40
C LEU A 197 -12.79 -8.16 -11.20
N ALA A 198 -11.61 -8.65 -10.77
CA ALA A 198 -10.83 -8.05 -9.71
C ALA A 198 -10.41 -6.62 -10.07
N ALA A 199 -9.90 -6.42 -11.27
CA ALA A 199 -9.47 -5.10 -11.74
C ALA A 199 -10.64 -4.10 -11.81
N ALA A 200 -11.80 -4.52 -12.34
CA ALA A 200 -12.98 -3.67 -12.43
C ALA A 200 -13.53 -3.30 -11.04
N ALA A 201 -13.62 -4.27 -10.13
CA ALA A 201 -14.07 -4.03 -8.76
C ALA A 201 -13.10 -3.11 -7.99
N ALA A 202 -11.79 -3.32 -8.13
CA ALA A 202 -10.76 -2.46 -7.53
C ALA A 202 -10.79 -1.05 -8.13
N PHE A 203 -11.00 -0.90 -9.44
CA PHE A 203 -11.17 0.39 -10.09
C PHE A 203 -12.37 1.15 -9.49
N ALA A 204 -13.56 0.52 -9.49
CA ALA A 204 -14.79 1.14 -9.00
C ALA A 204 -14.67 1.53 -7.52
N SER A 205 -14.16 0.62 -6.67
CA SER A 205 -14.02 0.86 -5.25
C SER A 205 -12.97 1.94 -4.93
N THR A 206 -11.86 1.96 -5.66
CA THR A 206 -10.82 3.00 -5.52
C THR A 206 -11.36 4.37 -5.92
N LEU A 207 -12.07 4.44 -7.05
CA LEU A 207 -12.65 5.69 -7.53
C LEU A 207 -13.69 6.24 -6.55
N ALA A 208 -14.59 5.38 -6.05
CA ALA A 208 -15.57 5.75 -5.04
C ALA A 208 -14.92 6.22 -3.74
N THR A 209 -13.93 5.47 -3.25
CA THR A 209 -13.20 5.83 -2.02
C THR A 209 -12.43 7.14 -2.18
N ALA A 210 -11.73 7.34 -3.31
CA ALA A 210 -10.98 8.58 -3.55
C ALA A 210 -11.87 9.82 -3.59
N ARG A 211 -13.07 9.70 -4.16
CA ARG A 211 -14.06 10.78 -4.21
C ARG A 211 -14.73 11.03 -2.85
N ALA A 212 -14.98 9.97 -2.07
CA ALA A 212 -15.64 10.08 -0.76
C ALA A 212 -14.73 10.68 0.32
N ILE A 213 -13.46 10.28 0.38
CA ILE A 213 -12.55 10.66 1.47
C ILE A 213 -11.41 11.59 1.05
N GLY A 214 -11.25 11.84 -0.25
CA GLY A 214 -10.14 12.60 -0.80
C GLY A 214 -8.77 11.92 -0.63
N LEU A 215 -7.74 12.55 -1.18
CA LEU A 215 -6.35 12.08 -1.05
C LEU A 215 -5.58 12.84 0.04
N GLU A 216 -6.05 14.00 0.43
CA GLU A 216 -5.45 14.84 1.48
C GLU A 216 -6.18 14.60 2.81
N ARG A 217 -5.46 14.07 3.81
CA ARG A 217 -6.05 13.71 5.10
C ARG A 217 -5.43 14.48 6.24
N ARG A 218 -6.31 15.03 7.09
CA ARG A 218 -5.92 15.78 8.29
C ARG A 218 -6.09 14.97 9.59
N ALA A 219 -6.75 13.81 9.50
CA ALA A 219 -7.00 12.96 10.65
C ALA A 219 -5.70 12.45 11.30
N PRO A 220 -5.68 12.18 12.60
CA PRO A 220 -4.55 11.56 13.28
C PRO A 220 -4.29 10.16 12.74
N LEU A 221 -3.05 9.68 12.90
CA LEU A 221 -2.63 8.40 12.29
C LEU A 221 -2.85 7.19 13.20
N TRP A 222 -3.16 7.41 14.50
CA TRP A 222 -3.35 6.33 15.46
C TRP A 222 -4.47 5.34 15.10
N PRO A 223 -5.62 5.71 14.48
CA PRO A 223 -6.65 4.72 14.15
C PRO A 223 -6.14 3.70 13.13
N TRP A 224 -5.32 4.13 12.18
CA TRP A 224 -4.73 3.27 11.16
C TRP A 224 -3.66 2.35 11.76
N ALA A 225 -2.90 2.84 12.73
CA ALA A 225 -1.96 2.03 13.50
C ALA A 225 -2.71 0.98 14.34
N ALA A 226 -3.77 1.35 15.04
CA ALA A 226 -4.61 0.44 15.82
C ALA A 226 -5.22 -0.67 14.94
N TRP A 227 -5.73 -0.31 13.76
CA TRP A 227 -6.23 -1.28 12.78
C TRP A 227 -5.17 -2.30 12.36
N ARG A 228 -3.94 -1.84 12.07
CA ARG A 228 -2.82 -2.72 11.73
C ARG A 228 -2.43 -3.66 12.86
N ILE A 229 -2.42 -3.15 14.10
CA ILE A 229 -2.14 -3.95 15.29
C ILE A 229 -3.21 -5.03 15.45
N ALA A 230 -4.50 -4.68 15.28
CA ALA A 230 -5.60 -5.64 15.35
C ALA A 230 -5.48 -6.73 14.28
N LEU A 231 -5.17 -6.36 13.03
CA LEU A 231 -4.96 -7.33 11.95
C LEU A 231 -3.75 -8.23 12.22
N ALA A 232 -2.65 -7.67 12.72
CA ALA A 232 -1.47 -8.45 13.08
C ALA A 232 -1.77 -9.44 14.21
N ALA A 233 -2.51 -9.02 15.24
CA ALA A 233 -2.94 -9.89 16.33
C ALA A 233 -3.82 -11.04 15.83
N ALA A 234 -4.80 -10.76 14.96
CA ALA A 234 -5.63 -11.80 14.34
C ALA A 234 -4.81 -12.83 13.58
N VAL A 235 -3.83 -12.37 12.77
CA VAL A 235 -2.91 -13.26 12.04
C VAL A 235 -2.09 -14.14 13.00
N LEU A 236 -1.56 -13.58 14.08
CA LEU A 236 -0.75 -14.33 15.04
C LEU A 236 -1.55 -15.36 15.81
N VAL A 237 -2.77 -15.02 16.24
CA VAL A 237 -3.66 -15.94 16.95
C VAL A 237 -4.02 -17.15 16.07
N VAL A 238 -4.48 -16.91 14.83
CA VAL A 238 -4.83 -18.01 13.92
C VAL A 238 -3.60 -18.85 13.56
N ARG A 239 -2.42 -18.23 13.38
CA ARG A 239 -1.17 -18.96 13.16
C ARG A 239 -0.82 -19.87 14.34
N GLN A 240 -1.02 -19.40 15.58
CA GLN A 240 -0.73 -20.18 16.75
C GLN A 240 -1.67 -21.40 16.88
N ASN A 241 -2.98 -21.20 16.63
CA ASN A 241 -3.96 -22.28 16.67
C ASN A 241 -3.65 -23.37 15.63
N ARG A 242 -3.39 -22.98 14.37
CA ARG A 242 -3.03 -23.93 13.28
C ARG A 242 -1.70 -24.68 13.46
N ARG A 243 -0.90 -24.34 14.47
CA ARG A 243 0.32 -25.09 14.82
C ARG A 243 0.08 -26.11 15.94
N ARG A 244 -1.05 -25.99 16.63
CA ARG A 244 -1.44 -26.90 17.70
C ARG A 244 -2.30 -28.06 17.21
N ASP A 245 -2.98 -27.85 16.08
CA ASP A 245 -3.72 -28.86 15.31
C ASP A 245 -2.78 -29.64 14.39
#